data_a9cf80d92f79f902897a12a031844dca
#
_entry.id   a9cf80d92f79f902897a12a031844dca
#
_cell.length_a   1.000
_cell.length_b   1.000
_cell.length_c   1.000
_cell.angle_alpha   90.00
_cell.angle_beta   90.00
_cell.angle_gamma   90.00
#
_symmetry.space_group_name_H-M   'P 1'
#
loop_
_entity.id
_entity.type
_entity.pdbx_description
1 polymer ?
#
loop_
_entity_poly.entity_id
_entity_poly.type
_entity_poly.pdbx_seq_one_letter_code
_entity_poly.pdbx_strand_id
1 'polypeptide(L)'
;FSFHTELQVRITDINYAGHMGNDTVVSLMHEARYRFMAHHGLEELNVEGLGVIIADNVIVYKSEAFAGEVLMIGVAVTDFNKYGCDFVYQLTEKASGREVARAKTGIVFFNYQTRAVQKVPQSFLTLFAPERISS
;
A
#
# COMPACT_ATOMS: atom_id res chain seq x y z
N PHE A 1 -1.45 -9.84 -8.49
CA PHE A 1 -1.05 -9.57 -7.09
C PHE A 1 -0.74 -10.87 -6.37
N SER A 2 0.49 -11.03 -5.90
CA SER A 2 0.90 -12.22 -5.17
C SER A 2 0.59 -12.16 -3.68
N PHE A 3 0.33 -10.97 -3.15
CA PHE A 3 -0.05 -10.77 -1.75
C PHE A 3 -1.46 -10.21 -1.67
N HIS A 4 -2.28 -10.80 -0.79
CA HIS A 4 -3.63 -10.32 -0.51
C HIS A 4 -3.87 -10.35 0.98
N THR A 5 -4.66 -9.39 1.46
CA THR A 5 -5.12 -9.35 2.85
C THR A 5 -6.60 -8.99 2.88
N GLU A 6 -7.30 -9.44 3.91
CA GLU A 6 -8.72 -9.15 4.07
C GLU A 6 -8.94 -8.12 5.15
N LEU A 7 -9.81 -7.15 4.88
CA LEU A 7 -10.22 -6.14 5.84
C LEU A 7 -11.73 -5.97 5.75
N GLN A 8 -12.40 -5.98 6.91
CA GLN A 8 -13.83 -5.79 6.97
C GLN A 8 -14.15 -4.30 7.08
N VAL A 9 -15.15 -3.85 6.31
CA VAL A 9 -15.67 -2.49 6.42
C VAL A 9 -16.46 -2.40 7.74
N ARG A 10 -16.04 -1.49 8.63
CA ARG A 10 -16.64 -1.32 9.96
C ARG A 10 -17.67 -0.20 9.91
N ILE A 11 -18.56 -0.17 10.92
CA ILE A 11 -19.54 0.91 11.01
C ILE A 11 -18.86 2.27 11.13
N THR A 12 -17.68 2.33 11.76
CA THR A 12 -16.90 3.57 11.88
C THR A 12 -16.28 4.03 10.57
N ASP A 13 -16.27 3.18 9.54
CA ASP A 13 -15.77 3.51 8.20
C ASP A 13 -16.85 4.13 7.31
N ILE A 14 -18.09 4.15 7.79
CA ILE A 14 -19.26 4.58 7.01
C ILE A 14 -19.49 6.08 7.21
N ASN A 15 -19.67 6.79 6.10
CA ASN A 15 -19.97 8.22 6.15
C ASN A 15 -21.50 8.46 6.24
N TYR A 16 -21.89 9.74 6.27
CA TYR A 16 -23.31 10.10 6.40
C TYR A 16 -24.16 9.66 5.18
N ALA A 17 -23.55 9.33 4.06
CA ALA A 17 -24.27 8.84 2.88
C ALA A 17 -24.54 7.34 2.94
N GLY A 18 -24.12 6.65 4.01
CA GLY A 18 -24.42 5.24 4.22
C GLY A 18 -23.47 4.26 3.57
N HIS A 19 -22.35 4.73 2.99
CA HIS A 19 -21.32 3.86 2.42
C HIS A 19 -19.94 4.28 2.93
N MET A 20 -18.94 3.43 2.66
CA MET A 20 -17.56 3.69 3.09
C MET A 20 -17.06 5.02 2.55
N GLY A 21 -16.51 5.85 3.43
CA GLY A 21 -15.96 7.14 3.05
C GLY A 21 -14.71 7.02 2.20
N ASN A 22 -14.48 8.01 1.34
CA ASN A 22 -13.30 8.03 0.48
C ASN A 22 -12.00 8.08 1.27
N ASP A 23 -12.00 8.76 2.42
CA ASP A 23 -10.86 8.85 3.32
C ASP A 23 -10.51 7.49 3.94
N THR A 24 -11.50 6.63 4.16
CA THR A 24 -11.26 5.28 4.71
C THR A 24 -10.43 4.43 3.77
N VAL A 25 -10.57 4.62 2.45
CA VAL A 25 -9.77 3.87 1.47
C VAL A 25 -8.27 4.08 1.71
N VAL A 26 -7.85 5.30 2.01
CA VAL A 26 -6.45 5.62 2.32
C VAL A 26 -5.98 4.86 3.55
N SER A 27 -6.82 4.79 4.60
CA SER A 27 -6.50 4.04 5.82
C SER A 27 -6.38 2.54 5.55
N LEU A 28 -7.26 1.99 4.72
CA LEU A 28 -7.19 0.57 4.34
C LEU A 28 -5.94 0.27 3.53
N MET A 29 -5.55 1.17 2.64
CA MET A 29 -4.29 1.05 1.88
C MET A 29 -3.09 1.01 2.83
N HIS A 30 -3.09 1.87 3.84
CA HIS A 30 -2.02 1.91 4.84
C HIS A 30 -1.93 0.59 5.61
N GLU A 31 -3.07 0.08 6.08
CA GLU A 31 -3.10 -1.20 6.79
C GLU A 31 -2.63 -2.35 5.90
N ALA A 32 -3.07 -2.37 4.64
CA ALA A 32 -2.66 -3.41 3.68
C ALA A 32 -1.16 -3.35 3.40
N ARG A 33 -0.61 -2.14 3.25
CA ARG A 33 0.83 -1.93 3.03
C ARG A 33 1.63 -2.38 4.27
N TYR A 34 1.15 -2.05 5.46
CA TYR A 34 1.76 -2.50 6.71
C TYR A 34 1.84 -4.03 6.76
N ARG A 35 0.73 -4.71 6.44
CA ARG A 35 0.68 -6.18 6.44
C ARG A 35 1.59 -6.78 5.36
N PHE A 36 1.65 -6.16 4.19
CA PHE A 36 2.55 -6.56 3.12
C PHE A 36 4.01 -6.48 3.56
N MET A 37 4.40 -5.35 4.17
CA MET A 37 5.76 -5.17 4.67
C MET A 37 6.09 -6.20 5.75
N ALA A 38 5.18 -6.39 6.71
CA ALA A 38 5.36 -7.37 7.78
C ALA A 38 5.49 -8.81 7.24
N HIS A 39 4.71 -9.13 6.22
CA HIS A 39 4.78 -10.44 5.56
C HIS A 39 6.19 -10.73 5.00
N HIS A 40 6.88 -9.69 4.56
CA HIS A 40 8.25 -9.80 4.04
C HIS A 40 9.32 -9.52 5.10
N GLY A 41 8.93 -9.41 6.38
CA GLY A 41 9.86 -9.15 7.47
C GLY A 41 10.38 -7.74 7.52
N LEU A 42 9.63 -6.78 6.97
CA LEU A 42 10.04 -5.37 6.86
C LEU A 42 9.18 -4.47 7.74
N GLU A 43 9.72 -3.31 8.08
CA GLU A 43 9.01 -2.23 8.78
C GLU A 43 9.13 -0.94 7.97
N GLU A 44 8.03 -0.19 7.82
CA GLU A 44 8.02 1.04 7.02
C GLU A 44 8.98 2.11 7.56
N LEU A 45 9.20 2.14 8.88
CA LEU A 45 10.07 3.15 9.49
C LEU A 45 11.52 2.68 9.62
N ASN A 46 11.81 1.45 9.24
CA ASN A 46 13.16 0.91 9.39
C ASN A 46 13.47 -0.17 8.34
N VAL A 47 13.79 0.27 7.12
CA VAL A 47 14.35 -0.59 6.09
C VAL A 47 15.81 -0.19 5.95
N GLU A 48 16.71 -0.99 6.56
CA GLU A 48 18.16 -0.68 6.66
C GLU A 48 18.41 0.71 7.27
N GLY A 49 17.62 1.08 8.29
CA GLY A 49 17.74 2.37 8.95
C GLY A 49 17.03 3.51 8.25
N LEU A 50 16.38 3.26 7.10
CA LEU A 50 15.64 4.27 6.36
C LEU A 50 14.15 4.12 6.59
N GLY A 51 13.43 5.23 6.60
CA GLY A 51 11.98 5.24 6.62
C GLY A 51 11.42 5.41 5.23
N VAL A 52 10.12 5.18 5.11
CA VAL A 52 9.36 5.36 3.88
C VAL A 52 8.52 6.62 4.01
N ILE A 53 8.63 7.52 3.03
CA ILE A 53 7.78 8.71 2.95
C ILE A 53 6.83 8.54 1.78
N ILE A 54 5.56 8.87 2.02
CA ILE A 54 4.55 8.89 0.96
C ILE A 54 4.74 10.14 0.12
N ALA A 55 5.02 9.95 -1.16
CA ALA A 55 5.19 11.06 -2.10
C ALA A 55 3.85 11.44 -2.76
N ASP A 56 3.03 10.46 -3.08
CA ASP A 56 1.70 10.69 -3.65
C ASP A 56 0.78 9.50 -3.42
N ASN A 57 -0.51 9.75 -3.60
CA ASN A 57 -1.54 8.71 -3.69
C ASN A 57 -2.43 9.03 -4.88
N VAL A 58 -2.75 8.00 -5.66
CA VAL A 58 -3.77 8.08 -6.71
C VAL A 58 -4.78 6.98 -6.46
N ILE A 59 -6.06 7.34 -6.36
CA ILE A 59 -7.12 6.39 -6.08
C ILE A 59 -8.21 6.55 -7.14
N VAL A 60 -8.59 5.45 -7.77
CA VAL A 60 -9.70 5.40 -8.70
C VAL A 60 -10.82 4.60 -8.03
N TYR A 61 -11.91 5.27 -7.72
CA TYR A 61 -13.08 4.66 -7.08
C TYR A 61 -13.95 4.01 -8.14
N LYS A 62 -14.25 2.72 -7.97
CA LYS A 62 -15.02 1.95 -8.95
C LYS A 62 -16.45 1.69 -8.49
N SER A 63 -16.64 1.40 -7.20
CA SER A 63 -17.97 1.16 -6.62
C SER A 63 -17.96 1.46 -5.13
N GLU A 64 -19.14 1.53 -4.55
CA GLU A 64 -19.32 1.77 -3.12
C GLU A 64 -19.09 0.49 -2.32
N ALA A 65 -18.66 0.64 -1.07
CA ALA A 65 -18.56 -0.45 -0.11
C ALA A 65 -19.40 -0.11 1.11
N PHE A 66 -19.92 -1.14 1.78
CA PHE A 66 -20.90 -1.01 2.84
C PHE A 66 -20.43 -1.75 4.11
N ALA A 67 -20.97 -1.32 5.25
CA ALA A 67 -20.62 -1.92 6.54
C ALA A 67 -20.84 -3.44 6.52
N GLY A 68 -19.86 -4.17 7.06
CA GLY A 68 -19.90 -5.62 7.13
C GLY A 68 -19.33 -6.33 5.91
N GLU A 69 -19.17 -5.62 4.78
CA GLU A 69 -18.53 -6.24 3.62
C GLU A 69 -17.06 -6.49 3.90
N VAL A 70 -16.55 -7.63 3.40
CA VAL A 70 -15.12 -7.96 3.50
C VAL A 70 -14.45 -7.59 2.20
N LEU A 71 -13.40 -6.78 2.30
CA LEU A 71 -12.62 -6.38 1.15
C LEU A 71 -11.34 -7.21 1.08
N MET A 72 -11.09 -7.76 -0.10
CA MET A 72 -9.82 -8.40 -0.42
C MET A 72 -8.92 -7.33 -1.03
N ILE A 73 -7.76 -7.10 -0.44
CA ILE A 73 -6.83 -6.08 -0.92
C ILE A 73 -5.55 -6.74 -1.40
N GLY A 74 -5.32 -6.68 -2.70
CA GLY A 74 -4.07 -7.10 -3.30
C GLY A 74 -3.06 -5.97 -3.23
N VAL A 75 -1.80 -6.29 -2.91
CA VAL A 75 -0.71 -5.33 -2.84
C VAL A 75 0.48 -5.85 -3.64
N ALA A 76 1.11 -4.97 -4.40
CA ALA A 76 2.34 -5.27 -5.12
C ALA A 76 3.20 -4.02 -5.19
N VAL A 77 4.48 -4.18 -5.46
CA VAL A 77 5.39 -3.06 -5.69
C VAL A 77 5.87 -3.08 -7.13
N THR A 78 5.97 -1.90 -7.72
CA THR A 78 6.34 -1.74 -9.13
C THR A 78 6.97 -0.35 -9.36
N ASP A 79 7.36 -0.08 -10.60
CA ASP A 79 7.84 1.22 -11.04
C ASP A 79 8.97 1.78 -10.17
N PHE A 80 9.99 0.95 -9.97
CA PHE A 80 11.17 1.35 -9.22
C PHE A 80 11.94 2.47 -9.94
N ASN A 81 12.39 3.42 -9.14
CA ASN A 81 13.36 4.43 -9.57
C ASN A 81 14.51 4.44 -8.56
N LYS A 82 15.41 5.41 -8.68
CA LYS A 82 16.60 5.45 -7.82
C LYS A 82 16.27 5.56 -6.33
N TYR A 83 15.18 6.26 -5.99
CA TYR A 83 14.87 6.63 -4.60
C TYR A 83 13.62 5.97 -4.05
N GLY A 84 12.83 5.30 -4.86
CA GLY A 84 11.59 4.72 -4.39
C GLY A 84 10.91 3.82 -5.42
N CYS A 85 9.63 3.64 -5.22
CA CYS A 85 8.79 2.80 -6.08
C CYS A 85 7.32 3.14 -5.84
N ASP A 86 6.44 2.42 -6.52
CA ASP A 86 5.01 2.50 -6.30
C ASP A 86 4.50 1.24 -5.62
N PHE A 87 3.69 1.41 -4.58
CA PHE A 87 2.81 0.35 -4.10
C PHE A 87 1.51 0.44 -4.88
N VAL A 88 1.06 -0.66 -5.44
CA VAL A 88 -0.23 -0.71 -6.16
C VAL A 88 -1.18 -1.61 -5.41
N TYR A 89 -2.47 -1.24 -5.43
CA TYR A 89 -3.51 -1.92 -4.66
C TYR A 89 -4.73 -2.17 -5.53
N GLN A 90 -5.38 -3.31 -5.28
CA GLN A 90 -6.69 -3.59 -5.84
C GLN A 90 -7.60 -4.02 -4.70
N LEU A 91 -8.71 -3.29 -4.53
CA LEU A 91 -9.71 -3.58 -3.49
C LEU A 91 -10.94 -4.17 -4.16
N THR A 92 -11.30 -5.40 -3.76
CA THR A 92 -12.49 -6.07 -4.27
C THR A 92 -13.35 -6.55 -3.09
N GLU A 93 -14.68 -6.53 -3.28
CA GLU A 93 -15.58 -7.11 -2.30
C GLU A 93 -15.51 -8.63 -2.46
N LYS A 94 -15.19 -9.33 -1.36
CA LYS A 94 -14.83 -10.75 -1.39
C LYS A 94 -15.95 -11.65 -1.92
N ALA A 95 -17.18 -11.42 -1.47
CA ALA A 95 -18.28 -12.33 -1.78
C ALA A 95 -18.69 -12.25 -3.26
N SER A 96 -18.70 -11.05 -3.85
CA SER A 96 -19.17 -10.83 -5.22
C SER A 96 -18.06 -10.70 -6.24
N GLY A 97 -16.84 -10.39 -5.80
CA GLY A 97 -15.75 -10.03 -6.70
C GLY A 97 -15.87 -8.61 -7.27
N ARG A 98 -16.83 -7.82 -6.78
CA ARG A 98 -17.03 -6.45 -7.24
C ARG A 98 -15.80 -5.59 -6.94
N GLU A 99 -15.25 -4.94 -7.95
CA GLU A 99 -14.12 -4.05 -7.75
C GLU A 99 -14.57 -2.76 -7.07
N VAL A 100 -13.95 -2.43 -5.94
CA VAL A 100 -14.27 -1.24 -5.15
C VAL A 100 -13.37 -0.08 -5.50
N ALA A 101 -12.06 -0.34 -5.63
CA ALA A 101 -11.10 0.70 -5.96
C ALA A 101 -9.80 0.10 -6.50
N ARG A 102 -9.09 0.92 -7.25
CA ARG A 102 -7.68 0.69 -7.60
C ARG A 102 -6.88 1.88 -7.16
N ALA A 103 -5.66 1.65 -6.69
CA ALA A 103 -4.88 2.74 -6.14
C ALA A 103 -3.39 2.50 -6.31
N LYS A 104 -2.63 3.58 -6.20
CA LYS A 104 -1.19 3.50 -6.06
C LYS A 104 -0.72 4.50 -5.01
N THR A 105 0.38 4.16 -4.34
CA THR A 105 1.09 5.03 -3.40
C THR A 105 2.53 5.12 -3.88
N GLY A 106 2.97 6.29 -4.30
CA GLY A 106 4.38 6.54 -4.60
C GLY A 106 5.13 6.76 -3.29
N ILE A 107 6.25 6.07 -3.12
CA ILE A 107 7.08 6.21 -1.92
C ILE A 107 8.50 6.57 -2.29
N VAL A 108 9.19 7.24 -1.36
CA VAL A 108 10.63 7.44 -1.40
C VAL A 108 11.25 7.00 -0.07
N PHE A 109 12.49 6.53 -0.13
CA PHE A 109 13.25 6.18 1.07
C PHE A 109 13.96 7.41 1.60
N PHE A 110 13.94 7.58 2.92
CA PHE A 110 14.35 8.82 3.57
C PHE A 110 15.12 8.52 4.85
N ASN A 111 16.24 9.22 5.04
CA ASN A 111 16.99 9.16 6.28
C ASN A 111 16.53 10.28 7.20
N TYR A 112 15.85 9.93 8.28
CA TYR A 112 15.29 10.91 9.21
C TYR A 112 16.35 11.63 10.05
N GLN A 113 17.55 11.06 10.17
CA GLN A 113 18.65 11.70 10.89
C GLN A 113 19.30 12.77 10.02
N THR A 114 19.63 12.44 8.77
CA THR A 114 20.26 13.40 7.86
C THR A 114 19.26 14.26 7.12
N ARG A 115 17.96 13.92 7.20
CA ARG A 115 16.85 14.62 6.56
C ARG A 115 17.00 14.67 5.03
N ALA A 116 17.42 13.55 4.44
CA ALA A 116 17.66 13.45 3.01
C ALA A 116 17.05 12.19 2.41
N VAL A 117 16.60 12.30 1.16
CA VAL A 117 16.15 11.17 0.34
C VAL A 117 17.37 10.29 0.04
N GLN A 118 17.19 8.99 0.12
CA GLN A 118 18.24 8.00 -0.08
C GLN A 118 17.83 6.99 -1.14
N LYS A 119 18.82 6.33 -1.72
CA LYS A 119 18.57 5.26 -2.70
C LYS A 119 17.78 4.12 -2.06
N VAL A 120 17.00 3.42 -2.89
CA VAL A 120 16.27 2.23 -2.44
C VAL A 120 17.27 1.24 -1.81
N PRO A 121 17.02 0.79 -0.57
CA PRO A 121 17.92 -0.16 0.09
C PRO A 121 18.04 -1.46 -0.68
N GLN A 122 19.24 -2.06 -0.63
CA GLN A 122 19.52 -3.28 -1.35
C GLN A 122 18.66 -4.46 -0.89
N SER A 123 18.32 -4.54 0.40
CA SER A 123 17.42 -5.58 0.91
C SER A 123 16.04 -5.50 0.27
N PHE A 124 15.55 -4.29 0.03
CA PHE A 124 14.27 -4.08 -0.62
C PHE A 124 14.34 -4.47 -2.10
N LEU A 125 15.41 -4.08 -2.79
CA LEU A 125 15.64 -4.49 -4.18
C LEU A 125 15.75 -6.01 -4.30
N THR A 126 16.44 -6.66 -3.38
CA THR A 126 16.60 -8.11 -3.39
C THR A 126 15.24 -8.82 -3.37
N LEU A 127 14.29 -8.28 -2.59
CA LEU A 127 12.96 -8.89 -2.49
C LEU A 127 12.07 -8.59 -3.69
N PHE A 128 12.13 -7.38 -4.23
CA PHE A 128 11.09 -6.91 -5.17
C PHE A 128 11.60 -6.54 -6.56
N ALA A 129 12.88 -6.26 -6.71
CA ALA A 129 13.45 -5.85 -7.99
C ALA A 129 14.92 -6.25 -8.09
N PRO A 130 15.24 -7.57 -7.96
CA PRO A 130 16.63 -8.02 -7.93
C PRO A 130 17.41 -7.69 -9.20
N GLU A 131 16.72 -7.53 -10.34
CA GLU A 131 17.31 -7.12 -11.60
C GLU A 131 17.93 -5.73 -11.57
N ARG A 132 17.59 -4.91 -10.58
CA ARG A 132 18.13 -3.55 -10.43
C ARG A 132 19.40 -3.49 -9.57
N ILE A 133 19.82 -4.62 -9.01
CA ILE A 133 21.03 -4.67 -8.22
C ILE A 133 22.22 -4.71 -9.17
N SER A 134 23.12 -3.73 -9.05
CA SER A 134 24.34 -3.68 -9.85
C SER A 134 25.28 -4.78 -9.41
N SER A 135 25.76 -5.53 -10.37
CA SER A 135 26.77 -6.55 -10.13
C SER A 135 28.15 -5.94 -9.98
#